data_c219bc592fa8f409a76944402bed00b6
#
_entry.id   c219bc592fa8f409a76944402bed00b6
#
_cell.length_a   1.000
_cell.length_b   1.000
_cell.length_c   1.000
_cell.angle_alpha   90.00
_cell.angle_beta   90.00
_cell.angle_gamma   90.00
#
_symmetry.space_group_name_H-M   'P 1'
#
loop_
_entity.id
_entity.type
_entity.pdbx_description
1 polymer ?
#
loop_
_entity_poly.entity_id
_entity_poly.type
_entity_poly.pdbx_seq_one_letter_code
_entity_poly.pdbx_strand_id
1 'polypeptide(L)'
;MINGILSVLATFLIEKSRKVMYITVSGVNVMKNKKSEKVKKYALCIPESLRRYLEEGFPVLCEQEITFELEHVNNVSFVAKSKQLYEIFQKQVPENTQRHDVLFKVAALCGLYEDLHINAERMTDHILSIKNFDIRLAKGVMSLVDDIAKYSDNSYFAVYFARMYCGYHRPDLYPMGDRYIEYAMMNYAWLMKMPQPYYSELKRYGVFKKFFQALMRHCELEHIPQEDILHFFYFVGKRKLDKEWRQNISKTKENFSVNEHVLSIVNRTE
;
A
#
# COMPACT_ATOMS: atom_id res chain seq x y z
N MET A 1 3.68 21.76 28.89
CA MET A 1 3.29 20.46 29.50
C MET A 1 3.49 19.42 28.41
N ILE A 2 4.55 18.68 28.54
CA ILE A 2 5.01 17.68 27.58
C ILE A 2 4.26 16.39 27.88
N ASN A 3 3.28 16.06 27.09
CA ASN A 3 2.72 14.70 27.11
C ASN A 3 3.67 13.81 26.30
N GLY A 4 4.55 13.13 27.03
CA GLY A 4 5.38 12.09 26.48
C GLY A 4 4.49 10.98 25.94
N ILE A 5 4.45 10.86 24.61
CA ILE A 5 3.97 9.66 23.94
C ILE A 5 4.99 8.58 24.30
N LEU A 6 4.59 7.67 25.20
CA LEU A 6 5.37 6.47 25.51
C LEU A 6 5.62 5.72 24.20
N SER A 7 6.85 5.68 23.75
CA SER A 7 7.28 4.84 22.64
C SER A 7 7.11 3.38 23.07
N VAL A 8 6.05 2.78 22.61
CA VAL A 8 5.80 1.35 22.78
C VAL A 8 6.61 0.62 21.72
N LEU A 9 7.78 0.11 22.09
CA LEU A 9 8.55 -0.83 21.28
C LEU A 9 7.84 -2.19 21.34
N ALA A 10 7.06 -2.49 20.32
CA ALA A 10 6.54 -3.84 20.10
C ALA A 10 7.55 -4.61 19.25
N THR A 11 8.37 -5.44 19.88
CA THR A 11 9.28 -6.36 19.18
C THR A 11 8.55 -7.69 18.98
N PHE A 12 8.25 -8.03 17.72
CA PHE A 12 7.67 -9.31 17.36
C PHE A 12 8.79 -10.32 17.08
N LEU A 13 9.01 -11.27 17.97
CA LEU A 13 9.83 -12.44 17.73
C LEU A 13 8.92 -13.63 17.36
N ILE A 14 8.96 -14.03 16.09
CA ILE A 14 8.29 -15.24 15.61
C ILE A 14 9.27 -16.40 15.73
N GLU A 15 9.14 -17.21 16.76
CA GLU A 15 9.86 -18.47 16.85
C GLU A 15 9.03 -19.58 16.17
N LYS A 16 9.65 -20.29 15.23
CA LYS A 16 9.05 -21.21 14.23
C LYS A 16 8.24 -22.39 14.77
N SER A 17 8.12 -22.59 16.07
CA SER A 17 7.47 -23.78 16.63
C SER A 17 6.39 -23.57 17.68
N ARG A 18 6.17 -22.36 18.17
CA ARG A 18 5.02 -22.06 19.07
C ARG A 18 4.65 -20.57 18.95
N LYS A 19 3.43 -20.27 18.54
CA LYS A 19 2.89 -18.90 18.49
C LYS A 19 2.94 -18.28 19.91
N VAL A 20 3.95 -17.48 20.15
CA VAL A 20 4.03 -16.67 21.37
C VAL A 20 4.35 -15.25 20.93
N MET A 21 3.39 -14.38 21.15
CA MET A 21 3.50 -12.95 20.91
C MET A 21 4.12 -12.29 22.15
N TYR A 22 5.23 -11.58 21.97
CA TYR A 22 5.81 -10.76 23.03
C TYR A 22 5.51 -9.29 22.71
N ILE A 23 4.86 -8.62 23.64
CA ILE A 23 4.73 -7.17 23.62
C ILE A 23 5.63 -6.66 24.73
N THR A 24 6.71 -5.96 24.38
CA THR A 24 7.56 -5.32 25.36
C THR A 24 7.12 -3.86 25.49
N VAL A 25 6.43 -3.55 26.55
CA VAL A 25 6.20 -2.16 26.95
C VAL A 25 7.41 -1.76 27.78
N SER A 26 8.03 -0.62 27.46
CA SER A 26 9.24 -0.15 28.16
C SER A 26 9.02 -0.17 29.69
N GLY A 27 9.76 -1.03 30.38
CA GLY A 27 9.74 -1.16 31.83
C GLY A 27 9.11 -2.45 32.40
N VAL A 28 8.59 -3.37 31.57
CA VAL A 28 8.05 -4.63 32.07
C VAL A 28 8.59 -5.80 31.26
N ASN A 29 9.50 -6.56 31.85
CA ASN A 29 9.96 -7.85 31.34
C ASN A 29 8.93 -8.94 31.67
N VAL A 30 8.23 -9.46 30.68
CA VAL A 30 7.29 -10.58 30.87
C VAL A 30 7.96 -11.87 30.41
N MET A 31 8.51 -12.63 31.36
CA MET A 31 8.96 -14.00 31.11
C MET A 31 7.78 -14.98 31.05
N LYS A 32 7.90 -15.92 30.10
CA LYS A 32 6.99 -17.05 29.88
C LYS A 32 6.73 -17.87 31.09
N ASN A 33 5.50 -18.15 31.42
CA ASN A 33 4.92 -19.49 31.39
C ASN A 33 3.45 -19.51 31.87
N LYS A 34 2.65 -20.38 31.23
CA LYS A 34 1.37 -20.96 31.62
C LYS A 34 0.09 -20.12 31.44
N LYS A 35 -0.70 -20.63 30.45
CA LYS A 35 -2.18 -20.69 30.32
C LYS A 35 -2.96 -19.39 30.10
N SER A 36 -3.94 -19.54 29.25
CA SER A 36 -4.85 -18.57 28.61
C SER A 36 -5.39 -17.41 29.47
N GLU A 37 -5.43 -17.57 30.80
CA GLU A 37 -5.93 -16.52 31.72
C GLU A 37 -4.95 -15.32 31.88
N LYS A 38 -3.64 -15.58 31.83
CA LYS A 38 -2.65 -14.47 31.90
C LYS A 38 -2.66 -13.60 30.66
N VAL A 39 -2.88 -14.18 29.49
CA VAL A 39 -2.96 -13.41 28.22
C VAL A 39 -4.13 -12.43 28.25
N LYS A 40 -5.28 -12.80 28.79
CA LYS A 40 -6.42 -11.89 28.98
C LYS A 40 -6.11 -10.70 29.89
N LYS A 41 -5.31 -10.92 30.96
CA LYS A 41 -4.96 -9.87 31.93
C LYS A 41 -3.99 -8.83 31.34
N TYR A 42 -3.13 -9.24 30.41
CA TYR A 42 -2.20 -8.32 29.72
C TYR A 42 -2.86 -7.60 28.53
N ALA A 43 -3.83 -8.22 27.87
CA ALA A 43 -4.65 -7.56 26.85
C ALA A 43 -5.39 -6.31 27.38
N LEU A 44 -5.68 -6.28 28.69
CA LEU A 44 -6.30 -5.13 29.37
C LEU A 44 -5.37 -3.91 29.51
N CYS A 45 -4.06 -4.09 29.37
CA CYS A 45 -3.07 -3.02 29.50
C CYS A 45 -2.65 -2.42 28.15
N ILE A 46 -3.13 -2.98 27.02
CA ILE A 46 -2.84 -2.44 25.70
C ILE A 46 -3.73 -1.22 25.47
N PRO A 47 -3.15 -0.04 25.13
CA PRO A 47 -3.95 1.13 24.78
C PRO A 47 -4.99 0.79 23.70
N GLU A 48 -6.19 1.35 23.79
CA GLU A 48 -7.28 1.10 22.85
C GLU A 48 -6.86 1.37 21.38
N SER A 49 -6.03 2.39 21.19
CA SER A 49 -5.44 2.69 19.89
C SER A 49 -4.62 1.56 19.29
N LEU A 50 -3.84 0.84 20.11
CA LEU A 50 -3.03 -0.31 19.66
C LEU A 50 -3.85 -1.59 19.55
N ARG A 51 -4.90 -1.76 20.38
CA ARG A 51 -5.77 -2.93 20.33
C ARG A 51 -6.41 -3.12 18.96
N ARG A 52 -6.90 -2.05 18.34
CA ARG A 52 -7.46 -2.08 16.98
C ARG A 52 -6.50 -2.60 15.93
N TYR A 53 -5.24 -2.16 15.96
CA TYR A 53 -4.24 -2.65 15.01
C TYR A 53 -4.05 -4.16 15.15
N LEU A 54 -4.00 -4.67 16.39
CA LEU A 54 -3.81 -6.10 16.66
C LEU A 54 -5.04 -6.93 16.25
N GLU A 55 -6.25 -6.45 16.55
CA GLU A 55 -7.50 -7.11 16.20
C GLU A 55 -7.70 -7.18 14.68
N GLU A 56 -7.45 -6.10 13.99
CA GLU A 56 -7.52 -6.03 12.51
C GLU A 56 -6.29 -6.66 11.84
N GLY A 57 -5.25 -7.01 12.61
CA GLY A 57 -4.01 -7.64 12.14
C GLY A 57 -3.23 -6.74 11.16
N PHE A 58 -3.30 -5.42 11.33
CA PHE A 58 -2.38 -4.47 10.70
C PHE A 58 -1.15 -4.28 11.58
N PRO A 59 0.07 -4.11 11.02
CA PRO A 59 1.22 -3.66 11.78
C PRO A 59 0.99 -2.22 12.27
N VAL A 60 1.64 -1.83 13.35
CA VAL A 60 1.57 -0.44 13.84
C VAL A 60 2.28 0.47 12.84
N LEU A 61 1.67 1.59 12.47
CA LEU A 61 2.31 2.54 11.55
C LEU A 61 3.32 3.40 12.35
N CYS A 62 4.57 2.97 12.35
CA CYS A 62 5.71 3.65 12.97
C CYS A 62 7.01 3.33 12.23
N GLU A 63 8.06 4.12 12.47
CA GLU A 63 9.35 3.98 11.79
C GLU A 63 9.96 2.58 11.93
N GLN A 64 9.93 2.02 13.14
CA GLN A 64 10.49 0.70 13.43
C GLN A 64 9.82 -0.40 12.62
N GLU A 65 8.49 -0.34 12.51
CA GLU A 65 7.72 -1.34 11.77
C GLU A 65 7.89 -1.17 10.25
N ILE A 66 7.99 0.08 9.78
CA ILE A 66 8.31 0.37 8.38
C ILE A 66 9.67 -0.24 8.02
N THR A 67 10.70 0.03 8.81
CA THR A 67 12.05 -0.50 8.61
C THR A 67 12.04 -2.03 8.63
N PHE A 68 11.37 -2.63 9.63
CA PHE A 68 11.28 -4.08 9.75
C PHE A 68 10.60 -4.73 8.53
N GLU A 69 9.47 -4.19 8.07
CA GLU A 69 8.75 -4.71 6.89
C GLU A 69 9.59 -4.61 5.62
N LEU A 70 10.36 -3.53 5.45
CA LEU A 70 11.22 -3.36 4.27
C LEU A 70 12.44 -4.30 4.26
N GLU A 71 13.00 -4.62 5.43
CA GLU A 71 14.21 -5.44 5.56
C GLU A 71 13.90 -6.94 5.61
N HIS A 72 12.80 -7.36 6.23
CA HIS A 72 12.58 -8.76 6.63
C HIS A 72 11.44 -9.47 5.91
N VAL A 73 10.52 -8.76 5.30
CA VAL A 73 9.45 -9.39 4.53
C VAL A 73 9.98 -9.71 3.14
N ASN A 74 9.75 -10.91 2.61
CA ASN A 74 10.23 -11.53 1.35
C ASN A 74 10.11 -10.66 0.06
N ASN A 75 10.28 -9.36 0.20
CA ASN A 75 10.08 -8.34 -0.82
C ASN A 75 11.38 -7.74 -1.38
N VAL A 76 12.53 -8.32 -0.99
CA VAL A 76 13.86 -7.87 -1.45
C VAL A 76 13.90 -7.75 -2.98
N SER A 77 13.28 -8.70 -3.69
CA SER A 77 13.20 -8.67 -5.15
C SER A 77 12.37 -7.49 -5.68
N PHE A 78 11.23 -7.18 -5.06
CA PHE A 78 10.40 -6.04 -5.47
C PHE A 78 11.11 -4.71 -5.20
N VAL A 79 11.68 -4.53 -4.01
CA VAL A 79 12.43 -3.32 -3.64
C VAL A 79 13.62 -3.13 -4.58
N ALA A 80 14.35 -4.21 -4.90
CA ALA A 80 15.47 -4.14 -5.85
C ALA A 80 15.01 -3.71 -7.26
N LYS A 81 13.92 -4.28 -7.76
CA LYS A 81 13.33 -3.89 -9.05
C LYS A 81 12.82 -2.44 -9.03
N SER A 82 12.19 -2.02 -7.94
CA SER A 82 11.76 -0.62 -7.77
C SER A 82 12.95 0.33 -7.81
N LYS A 83 14.06 0.01 -7.15
CA LYS A 83 15.30 0.80 -7.23
C LYS A 83 15.85 0.87 -8.66
N GLN A 84 15.78 -0.21 -9.42
CA GLN A 84 16.16 -0.21 -10.84
C GLN A 84 15.28 0.74 -11.68
N LEU A 85 13.97 0.79 -11.39
CA LEU A 85 13.09 1.76 -12.06
C LEU A 85 13.49 3.21 -11.72
N TYR A 86 13.83 3.53 -10.47
CA TYR A 86 14.34 4.86 -10.13
C TYR A 86 15.61 5.20 -10.93
N GLU A 87 16.54 4.28 -11.08
CA GLU A 87 17.74 4.47 -11.91
C GLU A 87 17.38 4.75 -13.39
N ILE A 88 16.44 3.99 -13.96
CA ILE A 88 15.95 4.19 -15.31
C ILE A 88 15.34 5.58 -15.46
N PHE A 89 14.37 5.91 -14.60
CA PHE A 89 13.58 7.14 -14.74
C PHE A 89 14.33 8.42 -14.42
N GLN A 90 15.31 8.37 -13.51
CA GLN A 90 16.00 9.56 -13.03
C GLN A 90 17.37 9.77 -13.64
N LYS A 91 18.06 8.67 -14.08
CA LYS A 91 19.44 8.77 -14.54
C LYS A 91 19.65 8.30 -15.97
N GLN A 92 19.10 7.16 -16.36
CA GLN A 92 19.36 6.58 -17.68
C GLN A 92 18.56 7.29 -18.78
N VAL A 93 17.26 7.47 -18.56
CA VAL A 93 16.33 8.12 -19.51
C VAL A 93 15.42 9.13 -18.80
N PRO A 94 15.98 10.22 -18.26
CA PRO A 94 15.22 11.15 -17.41
C PRO A 94 14.20 11.99 -18.19
N GLU A 95 14.40 12.21 -19.50
CA GLU A 95 13.53 13.04 -20.32
C GLU A 95 12.38 12.24 -20.95
N ASN A 96 11.30 12.95 -21.32
CA ASN A 96 10.10 12.37 -21.93
C ASN A 96 9.87 12.96 -23.34
N THR A 97 10.95 13.15 -24.09
CA THR A 97 10.93 13.78 -25.41
C THR A 97 11.05 12.77 -26.56
N GLN A 98 11.75 11.66 -26.32
CA GLN A 98 11.99 10.63 -27.33
C GLN A 98 11.05 9.44 -27.15
N ARG A 99 10.42 9.01 -28.25
CA ARG A 99 9.42 7.94 -28.21
C ARG A 99 9.97 6.63 -27.65
N HIS A 100 11.19 6.23 -28.02
CA HIS A 100 11.79 4.99 -27.54
C HIS A 100 12.08 5.03 -26.03
N ASP A 101 12.47 6.18 -25.48
CA ASP A 101 12.74 6.37 -24.05
C ASP A 101 11.45 6.29 -23.23
N VAL A 102 10.39 6.93 -23.72
CA VAL A 102 9.08 6.89 -23.08
C VAL A 102 8.52 5.47 -23.14
N LEU A 103 8.62 4.79 -24.30
CA LEU A 103 8.16 3.41 -24.45
C LEU A 103 8.91 2.46 -23.52
N PHE A 104 10.22 2.61 -23.41
CA PHE A 104 11.04 1.81 -22.50
C PHE A 104 10.59 1.98 -21.03
N LYS A 105 10.37 3.22 -20.58
CA LYS A 105 9.86 3.49 -19.22
C LYS A 105 8.47 2.92 -18.97
N VAL A 106 7.57 3.09 -19.93
CA VAL A 106 6.20 2.54 -19.85
C VAL A 106 6.23 1.01 -19.74
N ALA A 107 7.01 0.36 -20.60
CA ALA A 107 7.15 -1.10 -20.60
C ALA A 107 7.80 -1.61 -19.31
N ALA A 108 8.85 -0.96 -18.82
CA ALA A 108 9.51 -1.32 -17.56
C ALA A 108 8.56 -1.20 -16.37
N LEU A 109 7.75 -0.14 -16.32
CA LEU A 109 6.76 0.06 -15.26
C LEU A 109 5.66 -1.01 -15.30
N CYS A 110 5.11 -1.31 -16.48
CA CYS A 110 4.11 -2.37 -16.65
C CYS A 110 4.70 -3.77 -16.32
N GLY A 111 5.98 -3.99 -16.57
CA GLY A 111 6.67 -5.24 -16.22
C GLY A 111 6.87 -5.44 -14.72
N LEU A 112 6.98 -4.37 -13.93
CA LEU A 112 7.05 -4.46 -12.47
C LEU A 112 5.65 -4.61 -11.84
N TYR A 113 4.67 -3.90 -12.40
CA TYR A 113 3.30 -3.86 -11.88
C TYR A 113 2.35 -4.57 -12.86
N GLU A 114 2.30 -5.90 -12.79
CA GLU A 114 1.54 -6.77 -13.70
C GLU A 114 0.04 -6.44 -13.79
N ASP A 115 -0.50 -5.83 -12.74
CA ASP A 115 -1.92 -5.44 -12.65
C ASP A 115 -2.26 -4.15 -13.44
N LEU A 116 -1.28 -3.47 -14.04
CA LEU A 116 -1.51 -2.16 -14.69
C LEU A 116 -2.10 -2.26 -16.11
N HIS A 117 -2.56 -3.33 -16.60
CA HIS A 117 -3.28 -3.54 -17.89
C HIS A 117 -3.27 -2.35 -18.88
N ILE A 118 -2.09 -1.76 -19.15
CA ILE A 118 -1.88 -0.60 -20.00
C ILE A 118 -1.28 -1.04 -21.34
N ASN A 119 -1.81 -0.54 -22.44
CA ASN A 119 -1.16 -0.69 -23.75
C ASN A 119 0.02 0.29 -23.85
N ALA A 120 1.23 -0.26 -23.87
CA ALA A 120 2.46 0.53 -23.78
C ALA A 120 2.63 1.51 -24.95
N GLU A 121 2.34 1.11 -26.17
CA GLU A 121 2.46 1.97 -27.36
C GLU A 121 1.51 3.17 -27.28
N ARG A 122 0.23 2.92 -27.02
CA ARG A 122 -0.77 3.98 -26.92
C ARG A 122 -0.51 4.92 -25.75
N MET A 123 -0.05 4.40 -24.60
CA MET A 123 0.31 5.23 -23.45
C MET A 123 1.54 6.10 -23.76
N THR A 124 2.51 5.56 -24.49
CA THR A 124 3.68 6.32 -24.97
C THR A 124 3.25 7.50 -25.82
N ASP A 125 2.39 7.25 -26.83
CA ASP A 125 1.91 8.30 -27.74
C ASP A 125 1.08 9.34 -26.96
N HIS A 126 0.31 8.92 -25.97
CA HIS A 126 -0.45 9.81 -25.09
C HIS A 126 0.49 10.71 -24.25
N ILE A 127 1.52 10.16 -23.60
CA ILE A 127 2.51 10.94 -22.84
C ILE A 127 3.19 11.96 -23.70
N LEU A 128 3.63 11.59 -24.90
CA LEU A 128 4.29 12.49 -25.85
C LEU A 128 3.37 13.62 -26.35
N SER A 129 2.07 13.42 -26.33
CA SER A 129 1.08 14.45 -26.71
C SER A 129 0.88 15.53 -25.62
N ILE A 130 1.32 15.28 -24.38
CA ILE A 130 1.13 16.21 -23.27
C ILE A 130 2.13 17.36 -23.37
N LYS A 131 1.60 18.57 -23.52
CA LYS A 131 2.43 19.78 -23.65
C LYS A 131 3.22 20.07 -22.37
N ASN A 132 4.48 20.48 -22.55
CA ASN A 132 5.39 20.89 -21.47
C ASN A 132 5.54 19.83 -20.38
N PHE A 133 5.53 18.55 -20.76
CA PHE A 133 5.56 17.42 -19.82
C PHE A 133 6.67 17.55 -18.78
N ASP A 134 7.94 17.61 -19.22
CA ASP A 134 9.11 17.64 -18.33
C ASP A 134 9.17 18.91 -17.46
N ILE A 135 8.73 20.06 -17.99
CA ILE A 135 8.64 21.30 -17.22
C ILE A 135 7.60 21.16 -16.07
N ARG A 136 6.45 20.56 -16.37
CA ARG A 136 5.38 20.32 -15.39
C ARG A 136 5.80 19.29 -14.36
N LEU A 137 6.49 18.24 -14.82
CA LEU A 137 7.03 17.19 -13.96
C LEU A 137 8.05 17.77 -12.97
N ALA A 138 9.01 18.54 -13.45
CA ALA A 138 10.03 19.18 -12.61
C ALA A 138 9.45 20.14 -11.56
N LYS A 139 8.33 20.80 -11.88
CA LYS A 139 7.62 21.74 -10.98
C LYS A 139 6.63 21.09 -10.02
N GLY A 140 6.43 19.78 -10.08
CA GLY A 140 5.46 19.09 -9.21
C GLY A 140 3.99 19.44 -9.52
N VAL A 141 3.65 19.74 -10.79
CA VAL A 141 2.30 20.16 -11.20
C VAL A 141 1.34 18.97 -11.10
N MET A 142 0.46 18.97 -10.10
CA MET A 142 -0.45 17.86 -9.80
C MET A 142 -1.35 17.48 -10.99
N SER A 143 -1.81 18.45 -11.78
CA SER A 143 -2.66 18.19 -12.96
C SER A 143 -1.94 17.40 -14.07
N LEU A 144 -0.60 17.26 -14.01
CA LEU A 144 0.12 16.38 -14.94
C LEU A 144 -0.30 14.92 -14.77
N VAL A 145 -0.44 14.47 -13.51
CA VAL A 145 -0.89 13.10 -13.20
C VAL A 145 -2.31 12.89 -13.73
N ASP A 146 -3.20 13.85 -13.51
CA ASP A 146 -4.57 13.76 -14.00
C ASP A 146 -4.61 13.76 -15.56
N ASP A 147 -3.72 14.50 -16.22
CA ASP A 147 -3.64 14.49 -17.69
C ASP A 147 -3.12 13.16 -18.25
N ILE A 148 -2.13 12.53 -17.62
CA ILE A 148 -1.69 11.18 -18.01
C ILE A 148 -2.84 10.18 -17.80
N ALA A 149 -3.60 10.29 -16.71
CA ALA A 149 -4.71 9.41 -16.40
C ALA A 149 -5.87 9.49 -17.40
N LYS A 150 -6.00 10.59 -18.18
CA LYS A 150 -6.97 10.74 -19.28
C LYS A 150 -6.72 9.83 -20.49
N TYR A 151 -5.66 9.03 -20.47
CA TYR A 151 -5.39 7.98 -21.46
C TYR A 151 -6.60 7.09 -21.72
N SER A 152 -7.40 6.79 -20.72
CA SER A 152 -8.59 5.96 -20.81
C SER A 152 -9.68 6.48 -19.89
N ASP A 153 -10.88 6.63 -20.40
CA ASP A 153 -12.02 7.13 -19.63
C ASP A 153 -12.28 6.26 -18.40
N ASN A 154 -12.13 6.87 -17.21
CA ASN A 154 -12.43 6.26 -15.91
C ASN A 154 -11.64 4.98 -15.53
N SER A 155 -10.55 4.65 -16.19
CA SER A 155 -9.73 3.51 -15.81
C SER A 155 -8.90 3.80 -14.55
N TYR A 156 -9.11 3.01 -13.49
CA TYR A 156 -8.26 3.04 -12.30
C TYR A 156 -6.80 2.71 -12.65
N PHE A 157 -6.58 1.81 -13.62
CA PHE A 157 -5.23 1.44 -14.06
C PHE A 157 -4.47 2.63 -14.63
N ALA A 158 -5.12 3.50 -15.41
CA ALA A 158 -4.51 4.72 -15.93
C ALA A 158 -4.16 5.71 -14.80
N VAL A 159 -5.00 5.82 -13.77
CA VAL A 159 -4.72 6.66 -12.59
C VAL A 159 -3.51 6.14 -11.82
N TYR A 160 -3.45 4.82 -11.57
CA TYR A 160 -2.34 4.21 -10.85
C TYR A 160 -1.04 4.31 -11.65
N PHE A 161 -1.09 4.01 -12.96
CA PHE A 161 0.02 4.19 -13.86
C PHE A 161 0.57 5.63 -13.81
N ALA A 162 -0.29 6.63 -13.94
CA ALA A 162 0.09 8.04 -13.95
C ALA A 162 0.82 8.46 -12.67
N ARG A 163 0.34 8.02 -11.51
CA ARG A 163 0.97 8.26 -10.20
C ARG A 163 2.34 7.63 -10.11
N MET A 164 2.47 6.38 -10.54
CA MET A 164 3.74 5.67 -10.53
C MET A 164 4.71 6.28 -11.52
N TYR A 165 4.27 6.62 -12.73
CA TYR A 165 5.12 7.24 -13.75
C TYR A 165 5.74 8.55 -13.26
N CYS A 166 4.93 9.45 -12.69
CA CYS A 166 5.43 10.70 -12.10
C CYS A 166 6.27 10.45 -10.84
N GLY A 167 5.88 9.50 -10.00
CA GLY A 167 6.56 9.17 -8.75
C GLY A 167 7.95 8.57 -8.96
N TYR A 168 8.14 7.72 -9.95
CA TYR A 168 9.48 7.21 -10.29
C TYR A 168 10.40 8.29 -10.84
N HIS A 169 9.86 9.29 -11.54
CA HIS A 169 10.65 10.45 -11.96
C HIS A 169 11.01 11.37 -10.78
N ARG A 170 10.04 11.69 -9.94
CA ARG A 170 10.17 12.69 -8.88
C ARG A 170 9.48 12.21 -7.59
N PRO A 171 10.09 11.25 -6.88
CA PRO A 171 9.51 10.69 -5.66
C PRO A 171 9.32 11.74 -4.56
N ASP A 172 10.11 12.80 -4.56
CA ASP A 172 10.01 13.94 -3.65
C ASP A 172 8.74 14.78 -3.88
N LEU A 173 8.21 14.82 -5.10
CA LEU A 173 7.08 15.66 -5.49
C LEU A 173 5.79 14.87 -5.71
N TYR A 174 5.89 13.62 -6.10
CA TYR A 174 4.76 12.80 -6.52
C TYR A 174 4.70 11.49 -5.71
N PRO A 175 3.99 11.46 -4.57
CA PRO A 175 3.70 10.19 -3.91
C PRO A 175 3.00 9.23 -4.87
N MET A 176 3.54 8.02 -4.98
CA MET A 176 2.97 6.95 -5.77
C MET A 176 1.72 6.36 -5.10
N GLY A 177 0.86 5.71 -5.88
CA GLY A 177 -0.31 5.08 -5.31
C GLY A 177 -1.02 4.17 -6.27
N ASP A 178 -1.31 2.97 -5.76
CA ASP A 178 -2.15 1.96 -6.39
C ASP A 178 -3.27 1.51 -5.45
N ARG A 179 -4.02 0.48 -5.85
CA ARG A 179 -5.11 -0.07 -5.03
C ARG A 179 -4.65 -0.58 -3.67
N TYR A 180 -3.44 -1.11 -3.57
CA TYR A 180 -2.92 -1.65 -2.32
C TYR A 180 -2.52 -0.54 -1.36
N ILE A 181 -1.85 0.50 -1.89
CA ILE A 181 -1.49 1.69 -1.13
C ILE A 181 -2.75 2.42 -0.65
N GLU A 182 -3.75 2.64 -1.54
CA GLU A 182 -5.02 3.26 -1.16
C GLU A 182 -5.73 2.46 -0.07
N TYR A 183 -5.80 1.13 -0.22
CA TYR A 183 -6.40 0.25 0.77
C TYR A 183 -5.71 0.38 2.13
N ALA A 184 -4.38 0.33 2.18
CA ALA A 184 -3.63 0.47 3.42
C ALA A 184 -3.87 1.85 4.06
N MET A 185 -3.73 2.94 3.29
CA MET A 185 -3.94 4.31 3.78
C MET A 185 -5.34 4.51 4.38
N MET A 186 -6.38 4.02 3.70
CA MET A 186 -7.76 4.12 4.17
C MET A 186 -7.96 3.37 5.48
N ASN A 187 -7.41 2.14 5.58
CA ASN A 187 -7.51 1.36 6.82
C ASN A 187 -6.73 1.99 7.97
N TYR A 188 -5.51 2.49 7.73
CA TYR A 188 -4.76 3.21 8.77
C TYR A 188 -5.50 4.46 9.25
N ALA A 189 -6.03 5.28 8.34
CA ALA A 189 -6.82 6.45 8.71
C ALA A 189 -8.08 6.05 9.52
N TRP A 190 -8.74 4.95 9.16
CA TRP A 190 -9.87 4.42 9.93
C TRP A 190 -9.45 3.96 11.33
N LEU A 191 -8.36 3.20 11.45
CA LEU A 191 -7.80 2.76 12.73
C LEU A 191 -7.47 3.92 13.66
N MET A 192 -6.98 5.03 13.09
CA MET A 192 -6.63 6.26 13.82
C MET A 192 -7.80 7.23 14.01
N LYS A 193 -9.00 6.89 13.52
CA LYS A 193 -10.20 7.75 13.56
C LYS A 193 -9.98 9.09 12.83
N MET A 194 -9.16 9.10 11.77
CA MET A 194 -8.96 10.27 10.92
C MET A 194 -10.12 10.44 9.92
N PRO A 195 -10.44 11.67 9.53
CA PRO A 195 -11.33 11.92 8.39
C PRO A 195 -10.78 11.28 7.12
N GLN A 196 -11.65 10.63 6.34
CA GLN A 196 -11.29 9.93 5.12
C GLN A 196 -12.04 10.51 3.92
N PRO A 197 -11.40 10.63 2.74
CA PRO A 197 -12.10 10.87 1.50
C PRO A 197 -12.88 9.63 1.08
N TYR A 198 -13.84 9.77 0.17
CA TYR A 198 -14.41 8.60 -0.51
C TYR A 198 -13.38 7.99 -1.46
N TYR A 199 -13.42 6.67 -1.65
CA TYR A 199 -12.52 5.98 -2.59
C TYR A 199 -12.57 6.57 -4.01
N SER A 200 -13.75 6.96 -4.47
CA SER A 200 -13.92 7.61 -5.78
C SER A 200 -13.20 8.96 -5.89
N GLU A 201 -13.02 9.66 -4.78
CA GLU A 201 -12.31 10.95 -4.75
C GLU A 201 -10.80 10.78 -4.82
N LEU A 202 -10.28 9.64 -4.37
CA LEU A 202 -8.86 9.32 -4.47
C LEU A 202 -8.38 9.27 -5.94
N LYS A 203 -9.26 9.07 -6.92
CA LYS A 203 -8.90 9.17 -8.34
C LYS A 203 -8.27 10.53 -8.68
N ARG A 204 -8.72 11.60 -8.06
CA ARG A 204 -8.12 12.94 -8.22
C ARG A 204 -6.78 12.98 -7.48
N TYR A 205 -5.70 13.17 -8.22
CA TYR A 205 -4.35 13.11 -7.64
C TYR A 205 -4.15 14.10 -6.48
N GLY A 206 -4.70 15.31 -6.60
CA GLY A 206 -4.61 16.31 -5.52
C GLY A 206 -5.27 15.86 -4.21
N VAL A 207 -6.36 15.08 -4.26
CA VAL A 207 -7.01 14.51 -3.08
C VAL A 207 -6.13 13.41 -2.48
N PHE A 208 -5.64 12.48 -3.31
CA PHE A 208 -4.74 11.41 -2.89
C PHE A 208 -3.50 11.96 -2.19
N LYS A 209 -2.79 12.91 -2.83
CA LYS A 209 -1.57 13.52 -2.28
C LYS A 209 -1.84 14.21 -0.94
N LYS A 210 -2.91 15.01 -0.84
CA LYS A 210 -3.28 15.69 0.41
C LYS A 210 -3.62 14.70 1.52
N PHE A 211 -4.32 13.63 1.19
CA PHE A 211 -4.67 12.59 2.16
C PHE A 211 -3.43 11.85 2.65
N PHE A 212 -2.52 11.44 1.75
CA PHE A 212 -1.23 10.87 2.12
C PHE A 212 -0.46 11.78 3.08
N GLN A 213 -0.29 13.05 2.72
CA GLN A 213 0.42 14.03 3.54
C GLN A 213 -0.26 14.25 4.91
N ALA A 214 -1.59 14.24 4.97
CA ALA A 214 -2.31 14.36 6.23
C ALA A 214 -2.08 13.14 7.14
N LEU A 215 -2.04 11.94 6.56
CA LEU A 215 -1.72 10.71 7.30
C LEU A 215 -0.30 10.73 7.83
N MET A 216 0.67 11.17 7.02
CA MET A 216 2.08 11.27 7.45
C MET A 216 2.25 12.25 8.61
N ARG A 217 1.63 13.45 8.53
CA ARG A 217 1.65 14.42 9.64
C ARG A 217 1.00 13.88 10.91
N HIS A 218 -0.12 13.17 10.77
CA HIS A 218 -0.82 12.60 11.92
C HIS A 218 0.03 11.55 12.66
N CYS A 219 0.86 10.81 11.91
CA CYS A 219 1.74 9.77 12.45
C CYS A 219 3.14 10.29 12.79
N GLU A 220 3.44 11.57 12.58
CA GLU A 220 4.77 12.17 12.78
C GLU A 220 5.87 11.48 11.93
N LEU A 221 5.51 11.00 10.71
CA LEU A 221 6.39 10.25 9.82
C LEU A 221 6.94 11.09 8.64
N GLU A 222 6.83 12.42 8.69
CA GLU A 222 7.28 13.31 7.61
C GLU A 222 8.80 13.29 7.40
N HIS A 223 9.55 12.79 8.37
CA HIS A 223 11.01 12.64 8.31
C HIS A 223 11.46 11.38 7.57
N ILE A 224 10.57 10.40 7.35
CA ILE A 224 10.88 9.17 6.63
C ILE A 224 10.73 9.42 5.13
N PRO A 225 11.65 8.88 4.28
CA PRO A 225 11.48 8.96 2.83
C PRO A 225 10.11 8.44 2.41
N GLN A 226 9.37 9.24 1.64
CA GLN A 226 8.01 8.86 1.27
C GLN A 226 7.93 7.55 0.47
N GLU A 227 8.99 7.21 -0.29
CA GLU A 227 9.08 5.95 -1.02
C GLU A 227 9.07 4.73 -0.09
N ASP A 228 9.73 4.81 1.07
CA ASP A 228 9.78 3.75 2.06
C ASP A 228 8.38 3.52 2.67
N ILE A 229 7.69 4.59 3.01
CA ILE A 229 6.33 4.52 3.53
C ILE A 229 5.36 3.96 2.48
N LEU A 230 5.51 4.36 1.22
CA LEU A 230 4.65 3.86 0.13
C LEU A 230 4.92 2.39 -0.17
N HIS A 231 6.17 1.93 -0.10
CA HIS A 231 6.49 0.52 -0.18
C HIS A 231 5.88 -0.27 0.99
N PHE A 232 5.98 0.25 2.22
CA PHE A 232 5.33 -0.35 3.37
C PHE A 232 3.81 -0.48 3.16
N PHE A 233 3.13 0.58 2.74
CA PHE A 233 1.70 0.54 2.44
C PHE A 233 1.36 -0.46 1.33
N TYR A 234 2.18 -0.53 0.29
CA TYR A 234 2.01 -1.51 -0.78
C TYR A 234 2.05 -2.94 -0.24
N PHE A 235 3.05 -3.28 0.58
CA PHE A 235 3.19 -4.64 1.10
C PHE A 235 2.09 -5.00 2.09
N VAL A 236 1.76 -4.11 3.01
CA VAL A 236 0.69 -4.32 3.97
C VAL A 236 -0.65 -4.44 3.24
N GLY A 237 -0.94 -3.54 2.33
CA GLY A 237 -2.19 -3.54 1.56
C GLY A 237 -2.32 -4.78 0.68
N LYS A 238 -1.25 -5.17 -0.03
CA LYS A 238 -1.24 -6.38 -0.86
C LYS A 238 -1.51 -7.63 -0.04
N ARG A 239 -0.79 -7.81 1.06
CA ARG A 239 -0.96 -8.96 1.96
C ARG A 239 -2.39 -9.08 2.49
N LYS A 240 -3.00 -7.94 2.84
CA LYS A 240 -4.34 -7.90 3.40
C LYS A 240 -5.41 -8.09 2.34
N LEU A 241 -5.38 -7.29 1.30
CA LEU A 241 -6.38 -7.32 0.24
C LEU A 241 -6.40 -8.66 -0.50
N ASP A 242 -5.25 -9.26 -0.80
CA ASP A 242 -5.16 -10.56 -1.45
C ASP A 242 -5.68 -11.69 -0.53
N LYS A 243 -5.49 -11.57 0.79
CA LYS A 243 -6.06 -12.52 1.75
C LYS A 243 -7.57 -12.45 1.80
N GLU A 244 -8.14 -11.26 1.89
CA GLU A 244 -9.59 -11.04 1.89
C GLU A 244 -10.22 -11.53 0.60
N TRP A 245 -9.59 -11.23 -0.53
CA TRP A 245 -10.07 -11.68 -1.84
C TRP A 245 -10.12 -13.21 -1.95
N ARG A 246 -9.05 -13.90 -1.50
CA ARG A 246 -9.01 -15.38 -1.49
C ARG A 246 -10.08 -15.96 -0.57
N GLN A 247 -10.31 -15.37 0.61
CA GLN A 247 -11.35 -15.82 1.53
C GLN A 247 -12.76 -15.65 0.93
N ASN A 248 -13.01 -14.55 0.23
CA ASN A 248 -14.29 -14.31 -0.43
C ASN A 248 -14.54 -15.30 -1.56
N ILE A 249 -13.54 -15.61 -2.38
CA ILE A 249 -13.66 -16.65 -3.42
C ILE A 249 -13.94 -18.01 -2.81
N SER A 250 -13.25 -18.39 -1.73
CA SER A 250 -13.49 -19.68 -1.07
C SER A 250 -14.94 -19.79 -0.58
N LYS A 251 -15.46 -18.77 0.09
CA LYS A 251 -16.86 -18.70 0.55
C LYS A 251 -17.85 -18.78 -0.64
N THR A 252 -17.55 -18.10 -1.72
CA THR A 252 -18.40 -18.13 -2.93
C THR A 252 -18.41 -19.54 -3.54
N LYS A 253 -17.27 -20.20 -3.64
CA LYS A 253 -17.17 -21.58 -4.14
C LYS A 253 -17.92 -22.57 -3.24
N GLU A 254 -17.80 -22.43 -1.91
CA GLU A 254 -18.56 -23.24 -0.96
C GLU A 254 -20.08 -23.06 -1.15
N ASN A 255 -20.55 -21.83 -1.33
CA ASN A 255 -21.95 -21.53 -1.58
C ASN A 255 -22.43 -22.10 -2.92
N PHE A 256 -21.62 -22.08 -3.97
CA PHE A 256 -21.95 -22.69 -5.27
C PHE A 256 -22.02 -24.21 -5.17
N SER A 257 -21.07 -24.86 -4.46
CA SER A 257 -21.09 -26.31 -4.28
C SER A 257 -22.31 -26.79 -3.47
N VAL A 258 -22.72 -26.01 -2.48
CA VAL A 258 -23.94 -26.28 -1.70
C VAL A 258 -25.19 -26.16 -2.58
N ASN A 259 -25.27 -25.16 -3.46
CA ASN A 259 -26.39 -24.99 -4.38
C ASN A 259 -26.47 -26.13 -5.42
N GLU A 260 -25.34 -26.58 -5.96
CA GLU A 260 -25.32 -27.75 -6.86
C GLU A 260 -25.77 -29.03 -6.14
N HIS A 261 -25.38 -29.19 -4.88
CA HIS A 261 -25.80 -30.33 -4.07
C HIS A 261 -27.33 -30.30 -3.79
N VAL A 262 -27.88 -29.13 -3.47
CA VAL A 262 -29.32 -28.92 -3.27
C VAL A 262 -30.10 -29.21 -4.57
N LEU A 263 -29.62 -28.70 -5.72
CA LEU A 263 -30.23 -28.99 -7.04
C LEU A 263 -30.18 -30.49 -7.40
N SER A 264 -29.09 -31.18 -7.03
CA SER A 264 -28.98 -32.63 -7.26
C SER A 264 -29.93 -33.45 -6.39
N ILE A 265 -30.31 -32.93 -5.20
CA ILE A 265 -31.30 -33.59 -4.31
C ILE A 265 -32.71 -33.36 -4.85
N VAL A 266 -33.05 -32.14 -5.30
CA VAL A 266 -34.36 -31.79 -5.85
C VAL A 266 -34.68 -32.60 -7.14
N ASN A 267 -33.68 -32.76 -8.02
CA ASN A 267 -33.86 -33.54 -9.25
C ASN A 267 -33.90 -35.07 -9.07
N ARG A 268 -33.71 -35.59 -7.84
CA ARG A 268 -33.85 -37.03 -7.52
C ARG A 268 -35.21 -37.37 -6.89
N THR A 269 -36.01 -36.35 -6.64
CA THR A 269 -37.35 -36.50 -6.00
C THR A 269 -38.50 -36.33 -7.00
N GLU A 270 -38.24 -36.18 -8.31
CA GLU A 270 -39.15 -36.33 -9.42
C GLU A 270 -38.90 -37.70 -10.13
#